data_9d578f76d0a1f9f11666329626122f84
#
_entry.id   9d578f76d0a1f9f11666329626122f84
#
_cell.length_a   1.000
_cell.length_b   1.000
_cell.length_c   1.000
_cell.angle_alpha   90.00
_cell.angle_beta   90.00
_cell.angle_gamma   90.00
#
_symmetry.space_group_name_H-M   'P 1'
#
loop_
_entity.id
_entity.type
_entity.pdbx_description
1 polymer ?
#
loop_
_entity_poly.entity_id
_entity_poly.type
_entity_poly.pdbx_seq_one_letter_code
_entity_poly.pdbx_strand_id
1 'polypeptide(L)'
;MKVLAVTLERCSGCALFIDDKIVFSSSEERYTKKKSDSLFPENSIKHALEYCNVNPDELDHVLICGNKLSLIPSIMREYSTFTVDDQLRAMKEYWYPKLIENKDISFVELFKDKINLEHYPFNTEWGEKFDYFSLENPYSIDDEKKVSEFFITTISSF
;
A
#
# COMPACT_ATOMS: atom_id res chain seq x y z
N MET A 1 -10.16 14.33 19.40
CA MET A 1 -9.46 13.15 18.88
C MET A 1 -9.11 13.40 17.42
N LYS A 2 -7.84 13.22 17.04
CA LYS A 2 -7.34 13.41 15.65
C LYS A 2 -6.95 12.05 15.07
N VAL A 3 -7.60 11.63 14.00
CA VAL A 3 -7.39 10.31 13.38
C VAL A 3 -7.11 10.46 11.91
N LEU A 4 -5.98 9.93 11.45
CA LEU A 4 -5.63 9.85 10.04
C LEU A 4 -5.95 8.44 9.52
N ALA A 5 -6.89 8.33 8.60
CA ALA A 5 -7.19 7.08 7.89
C ALA A 5 -6.50 7.10 6.52
N VAL A 6 -5.78 6.03 6.21
CA VAL A 6 -4.98 5.89 4.99
C VAL A 6 -5.41 4.63 4.24
N THR A 7 -5.66 4.73 2.96
CA THR A 7 -5.86 3.58 2.08
C THR A 7 -4.68 3.41 1.13
N LEU A 8 -4.22 2.18 0.98
CA LEU A 8 -3.06 1.79 0.16
C LEU A 8 -3.46 1.04 -1.09
N GLU A 9 -4.74 0.72 -1.20
CA GLU A 9 -5.28 -0.03 -2.32
C GLU A 9 -5.41 0.85 -3.57
N ARG A 10 -5.98 0.26 -4.60
CA ARG A 10 -6.33 0.97 -5.83
C ARG A 10 -7.09 2.25 -5.49
N CYS A 11 -6.60 3.38 -5.98
CA CYS A 11 -7.03 4.72 -5.58
C CYS A 11 -6.62 5.06 -4.13
N SER A 12 -5.33 4.90 -3.84
CA SER A 12 -4.78 5.28 -2.53
C SER A 12 -5.10 6.74 -2.17
N GLY A 13 -5.15 7.01 -0.90
CA GLY A 13 -5.50 8.34 -0.40
C GLY A 13 -5.62 8.38 1.12
N CYS A 14 -6.05 9.52 1.65
CA CYS A 14 -6.28 9.66 3.07
C CYS A 14 -7.54 10.45 3.41
N ALA A 15 -7.99 10.29 4.65
CA ALA A 15 -8.97 11.15 5.30
C ALA A 15 -8.52 11.51 6.70
N LEU A 16 -8.63 12.77 7.07
CA LEU A 16 -8.35 13.27 8.41
C LEU A 16 -9.65 13.55 9.15
N PHE A 17 -9.76 13.00 10.34
CA PHE A 17 -10.88 13.20 11.24
C PHE A 17 -10.43 14.03 12.45
N ILE A 18 -11.23 15.00 12.83
CA ILE A 18 -11.10 15.73 14.09
C ILE A 18 -12.45 15.70 14.78
N ASP A 19 -12.48 15.17 16.01
CA ASP A 19 -13.69 15.09 16.82
C ASP A 19 -14.89 14.50 16.06
N ASP A 20 -14.70 13.33 15.47
CA ASP A 20 -15.70 12.56 14.71
C ASP A 20 -16.18 13.20 13.39
N LYS A 21 -15.53 14.26 12.93
CA LYS A 21 -15.82 14.90 11.66
C LYS A 21 -14.68 14.70 10.68
N ILE A 22 -15.03 14.35 9.44
CA ILE A 22 -14.07 14.38 8.33
C ILE A 22 -13.77 15.85 8.02
N VAL A 23 -12.55 16.29 8.29
CA VAL A 23 -12.10 17.65 8.01
C VAL A 23 -11.34 17.76 6.70
N PHE A 24 -10.80 16.64 6.22
CA PHE A 24 -10.11 16.54 4.95
C PHE A 24 -10.25 15.13 4.35
N SER A 25 -10.31 15.04 3.03
CA SER A 25 -10.20 13.77 2.30
C SER A 25 -9.69 14.02 0.89
N SER A 26 -8.71 13.23 0.45
CA SER A 26 -8.18 13.29 -0.91
C SER A 26 -7.60 11.96 -1.36
N SER A 27 -7.61 11.74 -2.68
CA SER A 27 -6.89 10.63 -3.31
C SER A 27 -5.52 11.09 -3.84
N GLU A 28 -4.54 10.20 -3.82
CA GLU A 28 -3.18 10.47 -4.27
C GLU A 28 -3.11 10.82 -5.75
N GLU A 29 -3.98 10.24 -6.58
CA GLU A 29 -4.06 10.53 -8.01
C GLU A 29 -4.31 12.02 -8.34
N ARG A 30 -4.83 12.82 -7.40
CA ARG A 30 -5.01 14.26 -7.61
C ARG A 30 -3.69 15.00 -7.69
N TYR A 31 -2.68 14.49 -7.02
CA TYR A 31 -1.32 15.05 -6.95
C TYR A 31 -0.41 14.45 -8.01
N THR A 32 -0.37 13.12 -8.08
CA THR A 32 0.51 12.38 -8.99
C THR A 32 0.04 12.39 -10.44
N LYS A 33 -1.25 12.70 -10.68
CA LYS A 33 -1.92 12.61 -12.00
C LYS A 33 -1.94 11.19 -12.58
N LYS A 34 -1.61 10.21 -11.77
CA LYS A 34 -1.64 8.80 -12.14
C LYS A 34 -2.99 8.21 -11.72
N LYS A 35 -3.80 7.81 -12.71
CA LYS A 35 -5.12 7.24 -12.44
C LYS A 35 -5.01 5.92 -11.66
N SER A 36 -5.84 5.79 -10.63
CA SER A 36 -5.87 4.60 -9.77
C SER A 36 -4.53 4.32 -9.09
N ASP A 37 -3.82 5.37 -8.70
CA ASP A 37 -2.57 5.26 -7.95
C ASP A 37 -2.79 4.41 -6.71
N SER A 38 -1.95 3.39 -6.53
CA SER A 38 -2.11 2.35 -5.50
C SER A 38 -0.94 2.31 -4.53
N LEU A 39 -0.11 3.34 -4.54
CA LEU A 39 1.05 3.44 -3.66
C LEU A 39 0.72 4.18 -2.36
N PHE A 40 1.74 4.34 -1.54
CA PHE A 40 1.64 5.14 -0.33
C PHE A 40 1.23 6.59 -0.67
N PRO A 41 0.12 7.10 -0.10
CA PRO A 41 -0.44 8.38 -0.49
C PRO A 41 0.26 9.56 0.20
N GLU A 42 1.55 9.73 -0.06
CA GLU A 42 2.41 10.71 0.60
C GLU A 42 1.92 12.14 0.43
N ASN A 43 1.59 12.51 -0.83
CA ASN A 43 1.17 13.88 -1.13
C ASN A 43 -0.19 14.21 -0.50
N SER A 44 -1.12 13.27 -0.51
CA SER A 44 -2.43 13.50 0.10
C SER A 44 -2.34 13.59 1.62
N ILE A 45 -1.46 12.83 2.27
CA ILE A 45 -1.21 12.90 3.72
C ILE A 45 -0.57 14.24 4.07
N LYS A 46 0.52 14.63 3.40
CA LYS A 46 1.18 15.92 3.64
C LYS A 46 0.19 17.08 3.51
N HIS A 47 -0.58 17.10 2.44
CA HIS A 47 -1.58 18.16 2.24
C HIS A 47 -2.69 18.13 3.30
N ALA A 48 -3.13 16.94 3.76
CA ALA A 48 -4.11 16.85 4.84
C ALA A 48 -3.61 17.51 6.14
N LEU A 49 -2.38 17.18 6.53
CA LEU A 49 -1.74 17.70 7.73
C LEU A 49 -1.51 19.22 7.64
N GLU A 50 -0.97 19.70 6.51
CA GLU A 50 -0.75 21.12 6.25
C GLU A 50 -2.06 21.91 6.23
N TYR A 51 -3.05 21.46 5.45
CA TYR A 51 -4.34 22.15 5.29
C TYR A 51 -5.10 22.29 6.62
N CYS A 52 -5.06 21.24 7.44
CA CYS A 52 -5.72 21.23 8.74
C CYS A 52 -4.86 21.79 9.88
N ASN A 53 -3.62 22.18 9.58
CA ASN A 53 -2.64 22.66 10.56
C ASN A 53 -2.49 21.68 11.74
N VAL A 54 -2.32 20.39 11.40
CA VAL A 54 -2.13 19.30 12.37
C VAL A 54 -0.69 18.79 12.26
N ASN A 55 0.03 18.80 13.36
CA ASN A 55 1.34 18.18 13.44
C ASN A 55 1.18 16.66 13.50
N PRO A 56 2.02 15.84 12.84
CA PRO A 56 1.99 14.37 12.95
C PRO A 56 1.94 13.87 14.40
N ASP A 57 2.69 14.50 15.30
CA ASP A 57 2.74 14.14 16.74
C ASP A 57 1.42 14.39 17.49
N GLU A 58 0.50 15.13 16.89
CA GLU A 58 -0.82 15.40 17.47
C GLU A 58 -1.89 14.36 17.05
N LEU A 59 -1.52 13.39 16.20
CA LEU A 59 -2.42 12.32 15.79
C LEU A 59 -2.58 11.32 16.93
N ASP A 60 -3.82 11.11 17.35
CA ASP A 60 -4.13 10.06 18.35
C ASP A 60 -4.05 8.67 17.72
N HIS A 61 -4.46 8.52 16.45
CA HIS A 61 -4.45 7.25 15.74
C HIS A 61 -4.16 7.43 14.25
N VAL A 62 -3.46 6.44 13.69
CA VAL A 62 -3.34 6.21 12.25
C VAL A 62 -4.01 4.88 11.91
N LEU A 63 -5.05 4.92 11.06
CA LEU A 63 -5.78 3.75 10.61
C LEU A 63 -5.37 3.40 9.18
N ILE A 64 -4.87 2.19 8.99
CA ILE A 64 -4.58 1.67 7.65
C ILE A 64 -5.79 0.89 7.18
N CYS A 65 -6.42 1.39 6.11
CA CYS A 65 -7.60 0.78 5.50
C CYS A 65 -7.18 0.08 4.21
N GLY A 66 -7.50 -1.19 4.08
CA GLY A 66 -7.21 -1.94 2.87
C GLY A 66 -7.50 -3.42 3.02
N ASN A 67 -7.60 -4.09 1.90
CA ASN A 67 -7.72 -5.54 1.88
C ASN A 67 -6.33 -6.15 1.69
N LYS A 68 -5.86 -6.88 2.68
CA LYS A 68 -4.55 -7.55 2.68
C LYS A 68 -4.24 -8.35 1.41
N LEU A 69 -5.29 -8.79 0.71
CA LEU A 69 -5.17 -9.62 -0.50
C LEU A 69 -4.63 -8.89 -1.73
N SER A 70 -4.76 -7.56 -1.79
CA SER A 70 -4.56 -6.86 -3.05
C SER A 70 -3.22 -6.14 -3.17
N LEU A 71 -2.53 -5.89 -2.06
CA LEU A 71 -1.38 -5.00 -2.08
C LEU A 71 -0.22 -5.54 -2.92
N ILE A 72 0.41 -6.63 -2.52
CA ILE A 72 1.59 -7.17 -3.23
C ILE A 72 1.26 -7.63 -4.65
N PRO A 73 0.23 -8.46 -4.91
CA PRO A 73 -0.13 -8.84 -6.26
C PRO A 73 -0.51 -7.67 -7.15
N SER A 74 -1.11 -6.61 -6.59
CA SER A 74 -1.48 -5.42 -7.37
C SER A 74 -0.26 -4.59 -7.73
N ILE A 75 0.64 -4.37 -6.79
CA ILE A 75 1.91 -3.66 -7.01
C ILE A 75 2.75 -4.42 -8.05
N MET A 76 2.93 -5.73 -7.86
CA MET A 76 3.70 -6.54 -8.80
C MET A 76 3.13 -6.47 -10.22
N ARG A 77 1.81 -6.56 -10.38
CA ARG A 77 1.17 -6.46 -11.70
C ARG A 77 1.35 -5.10 -12.34
N GLU A 78 1.30 -4.03 -11.57
CA GLU A 78 1.41 -2.67 -12.07
C GLU A 78 2.83 -2.36 -12.58
N TYR A 79 3.84 -2.89 -11.91
CA TYR A 79 5.25 -2.61 -12.20
C TYR A 79 6.02 -3.77 -12.82
N SER A 80 5.31 -4.79 -13.26
CA SER A 80 5.89 -5.99 -13.88
C SER A 80 5.47 -6.13 -15.33
N THR A 81 6.21 -6.93 -16.10
CA THR A 81 5.90 -7.28 -17.48
C THR A 81 4.82 -8.35 -17.58
N PHE A 82 3.68 -8.14 -16.93
CA PHE A 82 2.59 -9.11 -16.92
C PHE A 82 1.85 -9.13 -18.27
N THR A 83 1.69 -10.33 -18.80
CA THR A 83 0.89 -10.64 -19.98
C THR A 83 -0.47 -11.22 -19.57
N VAL A 84 -1.35 -11.46 -20.56
CA VAL A 84 -2.60 -12.19 -20.35
C VAL A 84 -2.35 -13.61 -19.84
N ASP A 85 -1.28 -14.26 -20.36
CA ASP A 85 -0.92 -15.62 -19.91
C ASP A 85 -0.45 -15.62 -18.44
N ASP A 86 0.27 -14.60 -18.01
CA ASP A 86 0.64 -14.44 -16.60
C ASP A 86 -0.59 -14.22 -15.71
N GLN A 87 -1.59 -13.51 -16.20
CA GLN A 87 -2.85 -13.36 -15.48
C GLN A 87 -3.59 -14.71 -15.35
N LEU A 88 -3.62 -15.52 -16.40
CA LEU A 88 -4.21 -16.87 -16.35
C LEU A 88 -3.41 -17.78 -15.44
N ARG A 89 -2.09 -17.67 -15.45
CA ARG A 89 -1.20 -18.38 -14.52
C ARG A 89 -1.50 -17.98 -13.08
N ALA A 90 -1.63 -16.68 -12.78
CA ALA A 90 -1.98 -16.21 -11.45
C ALA A 90 -3.31 -16.78 -10.95
N MET A 91 -4.33 -16.88 -11.82
CA MET A 91 -5.60 -17.49 -11.46
C MET A 91 -5.45 -18.97 -11.10
N LYS A 92 -4.66 -19.74 -11.85
CA LYS A 92 -4.51 -21.19 -11.68
C LYS A 92 -3.53 -21.58 -10.59
N GLU A 93 -2.38 -20.90 -10.50
CA GLU A 93 -1.24 -21.32 -9.68
C GLU A 93 -1.14 -20.55 -8.35
N TYR A 94 -1.81 -19.40 -8.24
CA TYR A 94 -1.86 -18.61 -7.01
C TYR A 94 -3.26 -18.53 -6.42
N TRP A 95 -4.20 -17.85 -7.10
CA TRP A 95 -5.51 -17.55 -6.50
C TRP A 95 -6.34 -18.78 -6.20
N TYR A 96 -6.47 -19.71 -7.15
CA TYR A 96 -7.26 -20.92 -6.93
C TYR A 96 -6.68 -21.80 -5.81
N PRO A 97 -5.39 -22.16 -5.84
CA PRO A 97 -4.81 -22.95 -4.76
C PRO A 97 -4.86 -22.24 -3.40
N LYS A 98 -4.63 -20.92 -3.37
CA LYS A 98 -4.63 -20.16 -2.11
C LYS A 98 -6.02 -20.03 -1.51
N LEU A 99 -7.03 -19.70 -2.30
CA LEU A 99 -8.38 -19.38 -1.81
C LEU A 99 -9.28 -20.61 -1.68
N ILE A 100 -9.09 -21.62 -2.52
CA ILE A 100 -9.97 -22.81 -2.58
C ILE A 100 -9.30 -24.01 -1.91
N GLU A 101 -8.01 -24.22 -2.15
CA GLU A 101 -7.29 -25.38 -1.62
C GLU A 101 -6.55 -25.07 -0.30
N ASN A 102 -6.59 -23.83 0.17
CA ASN A 102 -5.89 -23.31 1.37
C ASN A 102 -4.38 -23.61 1.36
N LYS A 103 -3.75 -23.58 0.18
CA LYS A 103 -2.32 -23.77 0.04
C LYS A 103 -1.57 -22.49 0.37
N ASP A 104 -0.44 -22.62 1.07
CA ASP A 104 0.47 -21.49 1.28
C ASP A 104 1.37 -21.34 0.05
N ILE A 105 1.13 -20.27 -0.72
CA ILE A 105 1.85 -19.99 -1.96
C ILE A 105 2.23 -18.50 -1.96
N SER A 106 3.51 -18.24 -2.19
CA SER A 106 4.02 -16.88 -2.36
C SER A 106 3.81 -16.39 -3.79
N PHE A 107 3.12 -15.24 -3.95
CA PHE A 107 2.97 -14.58 -5.25
C PHE A 107 4.31 -14.06 -5.77
N VAL A 108 5.15 -13.55 -4.87
CA VAL A 108 6.48 -13.03 -5.19
C VAL A 108 7.35 -14.12 -5.78
N GLU A 109 7.43 -15.30 -5.13
CA GLU A 109 8.22 -16.41 -5.63
C GLU A 109 7.72 -16.93 -6.98
N LEU A 110 6.39 -17.00 -7.16
CA LEU A 110 5.79 -17.48 -8.40
C LEU A 110 6.09 -16.57 -9.60
N PHE A 111 6.24 -15.26 -9.38
CA PHE A 111 6.39 -14.27 -10.44
C PHE A 111 7.67 -13.42 -10.33
N LYS A 112 8.65 -13.87 -9.57
CA LYS A 112 9.91 -13.12 -9.38
C LYS A 112 10.66 -12.80 -10.68
N ASP A 113 10.50 -13.64 -11.71
CA ASP A 113 11.07 -13.45 -13.05
C ASP A 113 10.34 -12.38 -13.89
N LYS A 114 9.20 -11.92 -13.43
CA LYS A 114 8.37 -10.90 -14.11
C LYS A 114 8.56 -9.49 -13.58
N ILE A 115 9.25 -9.33 -12.47
CA ILE A 115 9.46 -8.04 -11.84
C ILE A 115 10.42 -7.21 -12.68
N ASN A 116 9.96 -6.06 -13.13
CA ASN A 116 10.83 -5.07 -13.78
C ASN A 116 11.32 -4.07 -12.73
N LEU A 117 12.53 -4.29 -12.23
CA LEU A 117 13.16 -3.44 -11.22
C LEU A 117 13.40 -2.01 -11.70
N GLU A 118 13.52 -1.77 -13.02
CA GLU A 118 13.71 -0.43 -13.57
C GLU A 118 12.44 0.44 -13.45
N HIS A 119 11.29 -0.20 -13.46
CA HIS A 119 9.99 0.47 -13.36
C HIS A 119 9.39 0.35 -11.96
N TYR A 120 10.08 -0.29 -11.06
CA TYR A 120 9.61 -0.54 -9.72
C TYR A 120 9.71 0.73 -8.87
N PRO A 121 8.62 1.19 -8.24
CA PRO A 121 8.59 2.48 -7.52
C PRO A 121 9.50 2.53 -6.31
N PHE A 122 10.06 1.39 -5.90
CA PHE A 122 10.97 1.29 -4.77
C PHE A 122 12.40 1.75 -5.07
N ASN A 123 12.69 2.25 -6.26
CA ASN A 123 13.83 3.13 -6.50
C ASN A 123 13.56 4.56 -5.99
N THR A 124 12.43 4.80 -5.35
CA THR A 124 12.13 6.04 -4.64
C THR A 124 12.62 5.96 -3.20
N GLU A 125 12.86 7.12 -2.60
CA GLU A 125 13.41 7.23 -1.23
C GLU A 125 12.60 6.42 -0.19
N TRP A 126 11.28 6.32 -0.33
CA TRP A 126 10.48 5.52 0.59
C TRP A 126 10.52 4.01 0.28
N GLY A 127 10.74 3.63 -0.97
CA GLY A 127 10.93 2.25 -1.38
C GLY A 127 12.23 1.65 -0.85
N GLU A 128 13.26 2.48 -0.68
CA GLU A 128 14.51 2.07 -0.01
C GLU A 128 14.30 1.81 1.49
N LYS A 129 13.31 2.47 2.10
CA LYS A 129 12.99 2.30 3.52
C LYS A 129 12.15 1.06 3.80
N PHE A 130 11.39 0.58 2.83
CA PHE A 130 10.50 -0.55 3.01
C PHE A 130 10.45 -1.45 1.78
N ASP A 131 11.06 -2.62 1.89
CA ASP A 131 11.04 -3.64 0.84
C ASP A 131 9.78 -4.51 0.95
N TYR A 132 8.76 -4.17 0.16
CA TYR A 132 7.53 -4.96 0.09
C TYR A 132 7.74 -6.39 -0.41
N PHE A 133 8.83 -6.66 -1.13
CA PHE A 133 9.15 -8.02 -1.58
C PHE A 133 9.75 -8.87 -0.47
N SER A 134 10.22 -8.26 0.61
CA SER A 134 10.61 -9.02 1.80
C SER A 134 9.41 -9.58 2.58
N LEU A 135 8.18 -9.18 2.22
CA LEU A 135 6.97 -9.70 2.82
C LEU A 135 6.61 -11.03 2.17
N GLU A 136 7.07 -12.12 2.75
CA GLU A 136 6.76 -13.48 2.27
C GLU A 136 5.27 -13.81 2.40
N ASN A 137 4.64 -13.31 3.45
CA ASN A 137 3.23 -13.53 3.72
C ASN A 137 2.55 -12.28 4.31
N PRO A 138 1.95 -11.43 3.48
CA PRO A 138 1.30 -10.20 3.94
C PRO A 138 0.08 -10.45 4.87
N TYR A 139 -0.25 -11.71 5.13
CA TYR A 139 -1.28 -12.11 6.10
C TYR A 139 -0.69 -12.53 7.44
N SER A 140 0.63 -12.62 7.56
CA SER A 140 1.23 -12.92 8.85
C SER A 140 1.10 -11.72 9.79
N ILE A 141 0.92 -11.98 11.07
CA ILE A 141 0.90 -10.93 12.10
C ILE A 141 2.23 -10.16 12.13
N ASP A 142 3.34 -10.84 11.84
CA ASP A 142 4.66 -10.21 11.85
C ASP A 142 4.85 -9.27 10.65
N ASP A 143 4.34 -9.62 9.49
CA ASP A 143 4.37 -8.73 8.33
C ASP A 143 3.40 -7.54 8.50
N GLU A 144 2.25 -7.73 9.15
CA GLU A 144 1.37 -6.62 9.55
C GLU A 144 2.07 -5.63 10.47
N LYS A 145 2.83 -6.11 11.45
CA LYS A 145 3.60 -5.23 12.36
C LYS A 145 4.64 -4.43 11.60
N LYS A 146 5.42 -5.06 10.72
CA LYS A 146 6.42 -4.37 9.88
C LYS A 146 5.79 -3.27 9.04
N VAL A 147 4.64 -3.54 8.41
CA VAL A 147 3.89 -2.56 7.63
C VAL A 147 3.43 -1.41 8.52
N SER A 148 2.86 -1.71 9.67
CA SER A 148 2.38 -0.70 10.62
C SER A 148 3.51 0.18 11.16
N GLU A 149 4.63 -0.41 11.55
CA GLU A 149 5.82 0.31 12.03
C GLU A 149 6.39 1.23 10.95
N PHE A 150 6.46 0.76 9.71
CA PHE A 150 6.88 1.56 8.57
C PHE A 150 5.98 2.80 8.40
N PHE A 151 4.65 2.62 8.41
CA PHE A 151 3.72 3.73 8.21
C PHE A 151 3.80 4.75 9.34
N ILE A 152 3.83 4.30 10.58
CA ILE A 152 3.97 5.19 11.74
C ILE A 152 5.25 6.00 11.63
N THR A 153 6.38 5.35 11.36
CA THR A 153 7.68 6.02 11.23
C THR A 153 7.69 7.02 10.08
N THR A 154 7.12 6.65 8.93
CA THR A 154 7.10 7.54 7.75
C THR A 154 6.23 8.77 7.99
N ILE A 155 5.03 8.60 8.56
CA ILE A 155 4.12 9.72 8.84
C ILE A 155 4.73 10.63 9.91
N SER A 156 5.37 10.09 10.92
CA SER A 156 6.04 10.88 11.97
C SER A 156 7.25 11.68 11.45
N SER A 157 7.72 11.38 10.24
CA SER A 157 8.83 12.12 9.61
C SER A 157 8.38 13.32 8.76
N PHE A 158 7.08 13.53 8.59
CA PHE A 158 6.52 14.67 7.85
C PHE A 158 6.46 15.91 8.72
#